data_516c625a6128a948552f4af9b3e5e94c
#
_entry.id   516c625a6128a948552f4af9b3e5e94c
#
_cell.length_a   1.000
_cell.length_b   1.000
_cell.length_c   1.000
_cell.angle_alpha   90.00
_cell.angle_beta   90.00
_cell.angle_gamma   90.00
#
_symmetry.space_group_name_H-M   'P 1'
#
loop_
_entity.id
_entity.type
_entity.pdbx_description
1 polymer ?
#
loop_
_entity_poly.entity_id
_entity_poly.type
_entity_poly.pdbx_seq_one_letter_code
_entity_poly.pdbx_strand_id
1 'polypeptide(L)'
;MKLNVTPEQFEELIKRGYNLDVIFLLKLIDDRFDVSSLCDGSMKIASVYHSLIRKALITPDDEKITTLGRDLLDFMNTKSSGRIVRRKPASTDFEEWWKTYPGTDSFEYKGKKFTGTRALRLYKDDCRLKFDKIILEGEYTAQQLIAALNYEITQKKETSVATNSNRLTFMQGSSVYLNQRSFEPFIELINEGAKVDIAPQKPTGGTDI
;
A
#
# COMPACT_ATOMS: atom_id res chain seq x y z
N MET A 1 6.38 33.19 8.37
CA MET A 1 6.38 31.72 8.44
C MET A 1 5.19 31.16 7.70
N LYS A 2 5.34 30.20 6.77
CA LYS A 2 4.24 29.46 6.13
C LYS A 2 4.48 27.99 6.39
N LEU A 3 3.52 27.35 7.04
CA LEU A 3 3.49 25.90 7.21
C LEU A 3 2.49 25.36 6.17
N ASN A 4 3.00 24.72 5.13
CA ASN A 4 2.16 24.08 4.11
C ASN A 4 2.05 22.61 4.47
N VAL A 5 0.90 22.21 5.01
CA VAL A 5 0.61 20.82 5.39
C VAL A 5 -0.35 20.26 4.37
N THR A 6 0.00 19.12 3.75
CA THR A 6 -0.93 18.42 2.87
C THR A 6 -1.86 17.52 3.68
N PRO A 7 -3.03 17.12 3.14
CA PRO A 7 -3.93 16.18 3.80
C PRO A 7 -3.22 14.88 4.22
N GLU A 8 -2.35 14.34 3.37
CA GLU A 8 -1.61 13.10 3.63
C GLU A 8 -0.61 13.27 4.77
N GLN A 9 0.10 14.42 4.80
CA GLN A 9 1.00 14.74 5.90
C GLN A 9 0.23 14.90 7.21
N PHE A 10 -0.95 15.49 7.17
CA PHE A 10 -1.81 15.65 8.34
C PHE A 10 -2.29 14.31 8.88
N GLU A 11 -2.76 13.40 8.02
CA GLU A 11 -3.15 12.04 8.42
C GLU A 11 -1.99 11.27 9.05
N GLU A 12 -0.80 11.37 8.47
CA GLU A 12 0.38 10.69 8.98
C GLU A 12 0.82 11.26 10.34
N LEU A 13 0.71 12.57 10.55
CA LEU A 13 0.96 13.19 11.86
C LEU A 13 0.03 12.63 12.93
N ILE A 14 -1.27 12.53 12.63
CA ILE A 14 -2.26 11.98 13.55
C ILE A 14 -1.94 10.52 13.89
N LYS A 15 -1.60 9.70 12.90
CA LYS A 15 -1.18 8.30 13.10
C LYS A 15 0.02 8.17 14.03
N ARG A 16 0.98 9.09 13.92
CA ARG A 16 2.17 9.16 14.80
C ARG A 16 1.87 9.80 16.17
N GLY A 17 0.63 10.21 16.41
CA GLY A 17 0.23 10.86 17.68
C GLY A 17 0.74 12.29 17.82
N TYR A 18 0.97 12.99 16.71
CA TYR A 18 1.31 14.40 16.70
C TYR A 18 0.11 15.24 16.24
N ASN A 19 0.02 16.45 16.76
CA ASN A 19 -0.91 17.47 16.30
C ASN A 19 -0.16 18.63 15.63
N LEU A 20 -0.89 19.52 14.96
CA LEU A 20 -0.28 20.66 14.27
C LEU A 20 0.38 21.65 15.24
N ASP A 21 -0.11 21.77 16.47
CA ASP A 21 0.46 22.66 17.48
C ASP A 21 1.91 22.22 17.82
N VAL A 22 2.14 20.91 17.90
CA VAL A 22 3.49 20.33 18.11
C VAL A 22 4.45 20.71 16.97
N ILE A 23 3.98 20.57 15.72
CA ILE A 23 4.78 20.92 14.54
C ILE A 23 5.06 22.42 14.47
N PHE A 24 4.04 23.23 14.75
CA PHE A 24 4.17 24.67 14.74
C PHE A 24 5.20 25.15 15.77
N LEU A 25 5.11 24.63 17.00
CA LEU A 25 6.02 24.99 18.08
C LEU A 25 7.45 24.51 17.79
N LEU A 26 7.59 23.28 17.28
CA LEU A 26 8.88 22.74 16.87
C LEU A 26 9.54 23.58 15.75
N LYS A 27 8.71 24.08 14.81
CA LYS A 27 9.20 24.98 13.75
C LYS A 27 9.62 26.36 14.28
N LEU A 28 8.93 26.89 15.27
CA LEU A 28 9.34 28.15 15.93
C LEU A 28 10.70 27.99 16.58
N ILE A 29 10.97 26.86 17.26
CA ILE A 29 12.26 26.55 17.88
C ILE A 29 13.35 26.42 16.79
N ASP A 30 13.04 25.76 15.66
CA ASP A 30 13.97 25.68 14.53
C ASP A 30 14.32 27.04 13.94
N ASP A 31 13.35 27.95 13.87
CA ASP A 31 13.52 29.33 13.42
C ASP A 31 14.16 30.23 14.51
N ARG A 32 14.62 29.63 15.63
CA ARG A 32 15.26 30.29 16.78
C ARG A 32 14.36 31.34 17.46
N PHE A 33 13.07 31.10 17.45
CA PHE A 33 12.13 31.96 18.18
C PHE A 33 12.18 31.58 19.66
N ASP A 34 12.19 32.55 20.55
CA ASP A 34 12.10 32.32 22.00
C ASP A 34 10.69 31.86 22.36
N VAL A 35 10.54 30.54 22.53
CA VAL A 35 9.26 29.91 22.85
C VAL A 35 8.96 29.96 24.34
N SER A 36 9.98 30.07 25.19
CA SER A 36 9.79 30.15 26.64
C SER A 36 8.97 31.37 27.04
N SER A 37 9.17 32.50 26.39
CA SER A 37 8.36 33.72 26.59
C SER A 37 6.87 33.54 26.23
N LEU A 38 6.56 32.64 25.30
CA LEU A 38 5.17 32.30 24.93
C LEU A 38 4.50 31.36 25.94
N CYS A 39 5.31 30.52 26.61
CA CYS A 39 4.80 29.59 27.59
C CYS A 39 4.28 30.31 28.86
N ASP A 40 4.90 31.38 29.24
CA ASP A 40 4.50 32.21 30.41
C ASP A 40 3.13 32.87 30.26
N GLY A 41 2.71 33.10 28.99
CA GLY A 41 1.41 33.71 28.65
C GLY A 41 0.28 32.74 28.37
N SER A 42 0.54 31.45 28.23
CA SER A 42 -0.48 30.50 27.78
C SER A 42 -0.23 29.07 28.27
N MET A 43 -1.11 28.60 29.16
CA MET A 43 -1.10 27.19 29.64
C MET A 43 -1.20 26.18 28.48
N LYS A 44 -1.86 26.53 27.37
CA LYS A 44 -1.97 25.67 26.22
C LYS A 44 -0.63 25.50 25.50
N ILE A 45 0.12 26.60 25.33
CA ILE A 45 1.47 26.56 24.71
C ILE A 45 2.43 25.80 25.62
N ALA A 46 2.42 26.05 26.91
CA ALA A 46 3.22 25.32 27.89
C ALA A 46 2.96 23.81 27.85
N SER A 47 1.70 23.40 27.72
CA SER A 47 1.34 21.97 27.59
C SER A 47 1.91 21.34 26.32
N VAL A 48 1.88 22.06 25.19
CA VAL A 48 2.47 21.60 23.94
C VAL A 48 3.99 21.52 24.06
N TYR A 49 4.63 22.51 24.67
CA TYR A 49 6.07 22.52 24.94
C TYR A 49 6.52 21.33 25.78
N HIS A 50 5.84 21.06 26.88
CA HIS A 50 6.09 19.84 27.66
C HIS A 50 5.87 18.55 26.89
N SER A 51 4.95 18.55 25.91
CA SER A 51 4.76 17.43 25.01
C SER A 51 5.95 17.22 24.05
N LEU A 52 6.61 18.30 23.60
CA LEU A 52 7.83 18.19 22.80
C LEU A 52 8.95 17.50 23.58
N ILE A 53 9.17 17.90 24.84
CA ILE A 53 10.17 17.29 25.73
C ILE A 53 9.84 15.82 25.98
N ARG A 54 8.60 15.51 26.38
CA ARG A 54 8.15 14.13 26.67
C ARG A 54 8.25 13.21 25.47
N LYS A 55 8.08 13.72 24.27
CA LYS A 55 8.22 12.97 23.00
C LYS A 55 9.66 12.98 22.47
N ALA A 56 10.61 13.50 23.24
CA ALA A 56 12.02 13.61 22.87
C ALA A 56 12.27 14.34 21.53
N LEU A 57 11.44 15.33 21.20
CA LEU A 57 11.60 16.14 19.99
C LEU A 57 12.56 17.31 20.21
N ILE A 58 12.68 17.76 21.45
CA ILE A 58 13.65 18.75 21.91
C ILE A 58 14.37 18.27 23.17
N THR A 59 15.56 18.78 23.44
CA THR A 59 16.29 18.57 24.70
C THR A 59 15.73 19.51 25.77
N PRO A 60 15.59 19.05 27.02
CA PRO A 60 15.02 19.89 28.10
C PRO A 60 15.94 21.04 28.54
N ASP A 61 17.26 20.86 28.41
CA ASP A 61 18.26 21.78 29.02
C ASP A 61 18.61 22.95 28.10
N ASP A 62 18.66 22.75 26.80
CA ASP A 62 19.13 23.74 25.83
C ASP A 62 18.16 23.97 24.66
N GLU A 63 16.94 23.45 24.77
CA GLU A 63 15.87 23.60 23.79
C GLU A 63 16.26 23.25 22.34
N LYS A 64 17.31 22.42 22.20
CA LYS A 64 17.76 22.00 20.88
C LYS A 64 16.86 20.92 20.32
N ILE A 65 16.62 21.02 19.02
CA ILE A 65 15.89 20.02 18.29
C ILE A 65 16.72 18.74 18.20
N THR A 66 16.16 17.62 18.63
CA THR A 66 16.78 16.30 18.53
C THR A 66 16.77 15.80 17.08
N THR A 67 17.46 14.69 16.81
CA THR A 67 17.38 14.00 15.52
C THR A 67 15.93 13.64 15.17
N LEU A 68 15.16 13.13 16.11
CA LEU A 68 13.74 12.80 15.91
C LEU A 68 12.90 14.05 15.57
N GLY A 69 13.15 15.17 16.26
CA GLY A 69 12.52 16.44 15.95
C GLY A 69 12.89 16.96 14.55
N ARG A 70 14.17 16.80 14.15
CA ARG A 70 14.65 17.17 12.83
C ARG A 70 13.98 16.33 11.74
N ASP A 71 13.93 15.02 11.90
CA ASP A 71 13.29 14.12 10.95
C ASP A 71 11.80 14.47 10.77
N LEU A 72 11.13 14.87 11.84
CA LEU A 72 9.72 15.29 11.80
C LEU A 72 9.56 16.61 11.03
N LEU A 73 10.44 17.58 11.23
CA LEU A 73 10.45 18.83 10.46
C LEU A 73 10.78 18.59 8.98
N ASP A 74 11.74 17.73 8.69
CA ASP A 74 12.13 17.38 7.32
C ASP A 74 10.99 16.67 6.60
N PHE A 75 10.25 15.79 7.28
CA PHE A 75 9.02 15.22 6.76
C PHE A 75 8.00 16.29 6.39
N MET A 76 7.84 17.33 7.20
CA MET A 76 6.93 18.45 6.94
C MET A 76 7.44 19.41 5.86
N ASN A 77 8.75 19.59 5.75
CA ASN A 77 9.41 20.45 4.77
C ASN A 77 9.58 19.75 3.42
N THR A 78 9.50 18.43 3.35
CA THR A 78 9.41 17.76 2.08
C THR A 78 8.21 18.37 1.36
N LYS A 79 8.51 19.28 0.44
CA LYS A 79 7.50 19.82 -0.46
C LYS A 79 6.76 18.62 -1.00
N SER A 80 5.55 18.43 -0.54
CA SER A 80 4.56 17.79 -1.37
C SER A 80 4.49 18.68 -2.60
N SER A 81 5.47 18.49 -3.50
CA SER A 81 5.23 18.93 -4.85
C SER A 81 3.94 18.24 -5.19
N GLY A 82 2.91 18.97 -5.57
CA GLY A 82 1.63 18.46 -6.06
C GLY A 82 1.75 17.63 -7.36
N ARG A 83 2.91 17.18 -7.69
CA ARG A 83 3.20 15.90 -8.26
C ARG A 83 2.73 14.92 -7.20
N ILE A 84 1.55 14.32 -7.42
CA ILE A 84 1.47 12.88 -7.18
C ILE A 84 2.87 12.42 -7.52
N VAL A 85 3.68 12.13 -6.49
CA VAL A 85 4.88 11.35 -6.71
C VAL A 85 4.29 10.13 -7.36
N ARG A 86 4.34 10.07 -8.68
CA ARG A 86 4.30 8.82 -9.38
C ARG A 86 5.46 8.10 -8.74
N ARG A 87 5.13 7.41 -7.63
CA ARG A 87 6.03 6.44 -7.03
C ARG A 87 6.62 5.76 -8.24
N LYS A 88 7.94 5.71 -8.34
CA LYS A 88 8.68 4.82 -9.23
C LYS A 88 7.76 3.66 -9.50
N PRO A 89 7.49 3.30 -10.78
CA PRO A 89 6.47 2.32 -11.10
C PRO A 89 6.55 1.26 -10.04
N ALA A 90 5.55 1.30 -9.17
CA ALA A 90 5.54 0.49 -7.98
C ALA A 90 5.66 -0.88 -8.54
N SER A 91 6.70 -1.48 -8.16
CA SER A 91 7.11 -2.83 -8.35
C SER A 91 6.54 -3.46 -9.63
N THR A 92 7.40 -4.00 -10.43
CA THR A 92 7.11 -5.05 -11.40
C THR A 92 6.02 -6.01 -10.91
N ASP A 93 5.85 -6.13 -9.60
CA ASP A 93 4.94 -7.01 -8.88
C ASP A 93 3.45 -6.72 -9.15
N PHE A 94 3.00 -5.44 -9.15
CA PHE A 94 1.63 -5.15 -9.54
C PHE A 94 1.36 -5.48 -11.01
N GLU A 95 2.29 -5.18 -11.92
CA GLU A 95 2.13 -5.49 -13.33
C GLU A 95 2.13 -7.01 -13.56
N GLU A 96 2.89 -7.76 -12.78
CA GLU A 96 2.88 -9.22 -12.77
C GLU A 96 1.54 -9.75 -12.26
N TRP A 97 1.07 -9.30 -11.10
CA TRP A 97 -0.25 -9.64 -10.58
C TRP A 97 -1.35 -9.31 -11.58
N TRP A 98 -1.29 -8.10 -12.18
CA TRP A 98 -2.26 -7.64 -13.17
C TRP A 98 -2.27 -8.49 -14.43
N LYS A 99 -1.12 -8.92 -14.92
CA LYS A 99 -1.00 -9.82 -16.07
C LYS A 99 -1.52 -11.21 -15.77
N THR A 100 -1.27 -11.70 -14.56
CA THR A 100 -1.72 -13.00 -14.07
C THR A 100 -3.24 -13.06 -13.93
N TYR A 101 -3.88 -11.93 -13.59
CA TYR A 101 -5.33 -11.88 -13.45
C TYR A 101 -6.02 -12.16 -14.78
N PRO A 102 -6.99 -13.12 -14.87
CA PRO A 102 -7.66 -13.46 -16.11
C PRO A 102 -8.37 -12.24 -16.73
N GLY A 103 -8.20 -12.02 -18.03
CA GLY A 103 -8.90 -10.94 -18.74
C GLY A 103 -10.41 -11.19 -18.79
N THR A 104 -10.77 -12.44 -19.05
CA THR A 104 -12.17 -12.93 -19.14
C THR A 104 -12.27 -14.29 -18.45
N ASP A 105 -13.48 -14.77 -18.31
CA ASP A 105 -13.77 -16.11 -17.82
C ASP A 105 -13.66 -17.21 -18.90
N SER A 106 -13.21 -16.86 -20.12
CA SER A 106 -12.88 -17.82 -21.17
C SER A 106 -11.45 -18.29 -21.03
N PHE A 107 -11.20 -19.57 -21.19
CA PHE A 107 -9.84 -20.14 -21.13
C PHE A 107 -9.76 -21.49 -21.86
N GLU A 108 -8.54 -21.91 -22.12
CA GLU A 108 -8.20 -23.26 -22.58
C GLU A 108 -7.28 -23.92 -21.54
N TYR A 109 -7.57 -25.17 -21.19
CA TYR A 109 -6.77 -25.90 -20.20
C TYR A 109 -6.85 -27.42 -20.47
N LYS A 110 -5.71 -28.09 -20.49
CA LYS A 110 -5.58 -29.53 -20.77
C LYS A 110 -6.38 -29.96 -22.02
N GLY A 111 -6.30 -29.15 -23.10
CA GLY A 111 -6.98 -29.45 -24.37
C GLY A 111 -8.50 -29.24 -24.40
N LYS A 112 -9.09 -28.76 -23.30
CA LYS A 112 -10.51 -28.39 -23.24
C LYS A 112 -10.66 -26.87 -23.29
N LYS A 113 -11.61 -26.39 -24.10
CA LYS A 113 -11.95 -24.97 -24.21
C LYS A 113 -13.23 -24.67 -23.45
N PHE A 114 -13.16 -23.69 -22.57
CA PHE A 114 -14.29 -23.18 -21.81
C PHE A 114 -14.60 -21.75 -22.25
N THR A 115 -15.83 -21.53 -22.66
CA THR A 115 -16.30 -20.22 -23.11
C THR A 115 -16.97 -19.48 -21.98
N GLY A 116 -16.80 -18.17 -21.93
CA GLY A 116 -17.47 -17.23 -21.06
C GLY A 116 -17.47 -15.86 -21.72
N THR A 117 -18.25 -14.94 -21.21
CA THR A 117 -18.40 -13.59 -21.78
C THR A 117 -18.07 -12.49 -20.78
N ARG A 118 -17.77 -12.88 -19.56
CA ARG A 118 -17.59 -11.94 -18.45
C ARG A 118 -16.16 -11.42 -18.44
N ALA A 119 -16.00 -10.10 -18.41
CA ALA A 119 -14.73 -9.47 -18.15
C ALA A 119 -14.41 -9.58 -16.63
N LEU A 120 -13.20 -10.06 -16.31
CA LEU A 120 -12.74 -10.24 -14.95
C LEU A 120 -11.70 -9.20 -14.54
N ARG A 121 -10.84 -8.78 -15.48
CA ARG A 121 -9.76 -7.81 -15.26
C ARG A 121 -10.22 -6.42 -15.69
N LEU A 122 -10.65 -5.62 -14.72
CA LEU A 122 -11.19 -4.28 -14.92
C LEU A 122 -10.59 -3.28 -13.93
N TYR A 123 -10.65 -1.98 -14.26
CA TYR A 123 -10.27 -0.87 -13.37
C TYR A 123 -8.82 -0.93 -12.88
N LYS A 124 -7.87 -0.94 -13.83
CA LYS A 124 -6.42 -1.11 -13.53
C LYS A 124 -5.89 -0.15 -12.47
N ASP A 125 -6.23 1.13 -12.57
CA ASP A 125 -5.71 2.15 -11.66
C ASP A 125 -6.27 2.00 -10.25
N ASP A 126 -7.55 1.66 -10.12
CA ASP A 126 -8.19 1.35 -8.84
C ASP A 126 -7.59 0.08 -8.21
N CYS A 127 -7.37 -0.96 -9.03
CA CYS A 127 -6.68 -2.17 -8.57
C CYS A 127 -5.26 -1.88 -8.10
N ARG A 128 -4.53 -1.00 -8.77
CA ARG A 128 -3.18 -0.60 -8.36
C ARG A 128 -3.19 0.07 -7.00
N LEU A 129 -4.09 1.02 -6.77
CA LEU A 129 -4.21 1.69 -5.48
C LEU A 129 -4.51 0.72 -4.34
N LYS A 130 -5.41 -0.25 -4.58
CA LYS A 130 -5.77 -1.28 -3.60
C LYS A 130 -4.61 -2.25 -3.32
N PHE A 131 -3.93 -2.70 -4.38
CA PHE A 131 -2.76 -3.57 -4.27
C PHE A 131 -1.66 -2.90 -3.46
N ASP A 132 -1.30 -1.67 -3.83
CA ASP A 132 -0.27 -0.90 -3.12
C ASP A 132 -0.65 -0.67 -1.65
N LYS A 133 -1.93 -0.44 -1.35
CA LYS A 133 -2.42 -0.30 0.01
C LYS A 133 -2.21 -1.58 0.82
N ILE A 134 -2.59 -2.75 0.28
CA ILE A 134 -2.41 -4.05 0.94
C ILE A 134 -0.93 -4.31 1.25
N ILE A 135 -0.04 -4.03 0.30
CA ILE A 135 1.41 -4.21 0.51
C ILE A 135 1.95 -3.23 1.56
N LEU A 136 1.45 -1.99 1.59
CA LEU A 136 1.87 -0.99 2.58
C LEU A 136 1.38 -1.30 4.01
N GLU A 137 0.27 -2.00 4.16
CA GLU A 137 -0.21 -2.50 5.46
C GLU A 137 0.75 -3.53 6.05
N GLY A 138 1.59 -4.18 5.22
CA GLY A 138 2.67 -5.06 5.66
C GLY A 138 2.23 -6.46 6.13
N GLU A 139 0.94 -6.77 6.03
CA GLU A 139 0.42 -8.11 6.38
C GLU A 139 0.76 -9.15 5.31
N TYR A 140 0.85 -8.73 4.05
CA TYR A 140 1.08 -9.60 2.89
C TYR A 140 2.15 -9.04 1.97
N THR A 141 2.89 -9.92 1.34
CA THR A 141 3.84 -9.58 0.28
C THR A 141 3.19 -9.67 -1.10
N ALA A 142 3.75 -8.98 -2.08
CA ALA A 142 3.29 -9.05 -3.47
C ALA A 142 3.33 -10.49 -4.01
N GLN A 143 4.38 -11.24 -3.67
CA GLN A 143 4.54 -12.63 -4.07
C GLN A 143 3.46 -13.54 -3.49
N GLN A 144 3.02 -13.28 -2.25
CA GLN A 144 1.91 -14.02 -1.66
C GLN A 144 0.59 -13.75 -2.41
N LEU A 145 0.32 -12.49 -2.79
CA LEU A 145 -0.87 -12.16 -3.58
C LEU A 145 -0.85 -12.82 -4.96
N ILE A 146 0.30 -12.83 -5.63
CA ILE A 146 0.49 -13.48 -6.93
C ILE A 146 0.34 -15.00 -6.80
N ALA A 147 0.93 -15.61 -5.78
CA ALA A 147 0.83 -17.03 -5.52
C ALA A 147 -0.61 -17.48 -5.24
N ALA A 148 -1.33 -16.73 -4.39
CA ALA A 148 -2.73 -16.98 -4.07
C ALA A 148 -3.63 -16.91 -5.32
N LEU A 149 -3.42 -15.91 -6.16
CA LEU A 149 -4.13 -15.74 -7.41
C LEU A 149 -3.87 -16.91 -8.37
N ASN A 150 -2.62 -17.31 -8.55
CA ASN A 150 -2.25 -18.45 -9.38
C ASN A 150 -2.87 -19.75 -8.87
N TYR A 151 -2.86 -19.95 -7.57
CA TYR A 151 -3.47 -21.11 -6.93
C TYR A 151 -4.98 -21.18 -7.21
N GLU A 152 -5.71 -20.10 -6.99
CA GLU A 152 -7.15 -20.04 -7.26
C GLU A 152 -7.47 -20.31 -8.73
N ILE A 153 -6.74 -19.66 -9.66
CA ILE A 153 -6.95 -19.85 -11.10
C ILE A 153 -6.72 -21.31 -11.47
N THR A 154 -5.64 -21.92 -10.98
CA THR A 154 -5.31 -23.31 -11.27
C THR A 154 -6.36 -24.25 -10.73
N GLN A 155 -6.77 -24.08 -9.48
CA GLN A 155 -7.84 -24.87 -8.85
C GLN A 155 -9.16 -24.78 -9.62
N LYS A 156 -9.55 -23.56 -10.02
CA LYS A 156 -10.80 -23.38 -10.81
C LYS A 156 -10.70 -24.03 -12.19
N LYS A 157 -9.56 -23.95 -12.86
CA LYS A 157 -9.32 -24.61 -14.16
C LYS A 157 -9.35 -26.13 -14.03
N GLU A 158 -8.72 -26.70 -13.02
CA GLU A 158 -8.73 -28.15 -12.77
C GLU A 158 -10.14 -28.66 -12.46
N THR A 159 -10.85 -27.95 -11.56
CA THR A 159 -12.24 -28.25 -11.25
C THR A 159 -13.12 -28.14 -12.48
N SER A 160 -12.86 -27.17 -13.37
CA SER A 160 -13.61 -27.03 -14.65
C SER A 160 -13.44 -28.25 -15.53
N VAL A 161 -12.22 -28.79 -15.65
CA VAL A 161 -11.94 -29.99 -16.41
C VAL A 161 -12.62 -31.22 -15.80
N ALA A 162 -12.56 -31.35 -14.47
CA ALA A 162 -13.15 -32.46 -13.73
C ALA A 162 -14.69 -32.48 -13.81
N THR A 163 -15.33 -31.31 -13.71
CA THR A 163 -16.80 -31.17 -13.71
C THR A 163 -17.38 -30.87 -15.09
N ASN A 164 -16.54 -30.69 -16.10
CA ASN A 164 -16.91 -30.23 -17.44
C ASN A 164 -17.79 -28.96 -17.42
N SER A 165 -17.53 -28.06 -16.46
CA SER A 165 -18.28 -26.82 -16.24
C SER A 165 -17.31 -25.67 -15.97
N ASN A 166 -17.51 -24.52 -16.62
CA ASN A 166 -16.66 -23.37 -16.47
C ASN A 166 -16.73 -22.79 -15.03
N ARG A 167 -15.72 -23.07 -14.20
CA ARG A 167 -15.65 -22.56 -12.82
C ARG A 167 -15.03 -21.16 -12.72
N LEU A 168 -14.37 -20.69 -13.78
CA LEU A 168 -13.81 -19.34 -13.79
C LEU A 168 -14.91 -18.27 -13.85
N THR A 169 -16.13 -18.63 -14.29
CA THR A 169 -17.32 -17.77 -14.25
C THR A 169 -17.64 -17.28 -12.82
N PHE A 170 -17.28 -18.05 -11.81
CA PHE A 170 -17.49 -17.70 -10.40
C PHE A 170 -16.32 -16.92 -9.78
N MET A 171 -15.29 -16.60 -10.56
CA MET A 171 -14.21 -15.75 -10.08
C MET A 171 -14.68 -14.30 -9.97
N GLN A 172 -14.28 -13.62 -8.93
CA GLN A 172 -14.59 -12.19 -8.76
C GLN A 172 -13.88 -11.33 -9.79
N GLY A 173 -14.35 -10.12 -10.03
CA GLY A 173 -13.61 -9.11 -10.80
C GLY A 173 -12.42 -8.59 -9.99
N SER A 174 -11.35 -8.19 -10.68
CA SER A 174 -10.06 -7.82 -10.07
C SER A 174 -10.16 -6.78 -8.94
N SER A 175 -10.99 -5.75 -9.11
CA SER A 175 -11.18 -4.72 -8.08
C SER A 175 -11.93 -5.24 -6.84
N VAL A 176 -12.93 -6.10 -7.04
CA VAL A 176 -13.69 -6.73 -5.95
C VAL A 176 -12.81 -7.73 -5.20
N TYR A 177 -12.01 -8.50 -5.92
CA TYR A 177 -11.05 -9.46 -5.38
C TYR A 177 -10.10 -8.83 -4.36
N LEU A 178 -9.50 -7.70 -4.71
CA LEU A 178 -8.61 -6.96 -3.80
C LEU A 178 -9.39 -6.31 -2.65
N ASN A 179 -10.57 -5.74 -2.94
CA ASN A 179 -11.36 -5.04 -1.94
C ASN A 179 -11.89 -5.96 -0.84
N GLN A 180 -12.31 -7.17 -1.22
CA GLN A 180 -12.83 -8.18 -0.30
C GLN A 180 -11.73 -9.11 0.25
N ARG A 181 -10.47 -8.86 -0.09
CA ARG A 181 -9.32 -9.69 0.30
C ARG A 181 -9.53 -11.18 0.00
N SER A 182 -10.15 -11.49 -1.14
CA SER A 182 -10.49 -12.87 -1.52
C SER A 182 -9.29 -13.78 -1.76
N PHE A 183 -8.07 -13.24 -1.65
CA PHE A 183 -6.81 -13.97 -1.70
C PHE A 183 -6.45 -14.63 -0.35
N GLU A 184 -6.99 -14.15 0.77
CA GLU A 184 -6.60 -14.61 2.12
C GLU A 184 -6.78 -16.12 2.32
N PRO A 185 -7.92 -16.73 2.00
CA PRO A 185 -8.08 -18.17 2.17
C PRO A 185 -7.06 -18.99 1.37
N PHE A 186 -6.63 -18.48 0.21
CA PHE A 186 -5.65 -19.17 -0.63
C PHE A 186 -4.23 -19.01 -0.09
N ILE A 187 -3.90 -17.89 0.56
CA ILE A 187 -2.63 -17.72 1.27
C ILE A 187 -2.55 -18.72 2.44
N GLU A 188 -3.64 -18.86 3.20
CA GLU A 188 -3.71 -19.82 4.29
C GLU A 188 -3.49 -21.26 3.79
N LEU A 189 -4.19 -21.67 2.73
CA LEU A 189 -4.00 -22.99 2.11
C LEU A 189 -2.58 -23.25 1.62
N ILE A 190 -1.93 -22.24 1.04
CA ILE A 190 -0.54 -22.33 0.60
C ILE A 190 0.39 -22.49 1.80
N ASN A 191 0.17 -21.74 2.87
CA ASN A 191 0.97 -21.82 4.10
C ASN A 191 0.80 -23.18 4.81
N GLU A 192 -0.37 -23.80 4.72
CA GLU A 192 -0.65 -25.14 5.24
C GLU A 192 -0.03 -26.28 4.40
N GLY A 193 0.69 -25.94 3.33
CA GLY A 193 1.44 -26.92 2.52
C GLY A 193 0.71 -27.45 1.29
N ALA A 194 -0.33 -26.78 0.85
CA ALA A 194 -0.93 -27.06 -0.46
C ALA A 194 0.12 -26.82 -1.55
N LYS A 195 0.47 -27.87 -2.33
CA LYS A 195 1.47 -27.76 -3.40
C LYS A 195 1.00 -26.80 -4.48
N VAL A 196 1.70 -25.69 -4.60
CA VAL A 196 1.54 -24.74 -5.71
C VAL A 196 2.45 -25.21 -6.84
N ASP A 197 1.92 -25.85 -7.86
CA ASP A 197 2.65 -26.09 -9.11
C ASP A 197 2.76 -24.74 -9.86
N ILE A 198 3.81 -23.99 -9.55
CA ILE A 198 4.19 -22.81 -10.31
C ILE A 198 4.87 -23.30 -11.59
N ALA A 199 4.09 -23.56 -12.64
CA ALA A 199 4.65 -23.82 -13.95
C ALA A 199 5.29 -22.53 -14.48
N PRO A 200 6.61 -22.48 -14.75
CA PRO A 200 7.25 -21.33 -15.35
C PRO A 200 6.64 -21.08 -16.74
N GLN A 201 6.05 -19.90 -16.93
CA GLN A 201 5.61 -19.46 -18.25
C GLN A 201 6.86 -19.32 -19.14
N LYS A 202 7.00 -20.20 -20.14
CA LYS A 202 7.98 -19.98 -21.20
C LYS A 202 7.68 -18.67 -21.90
N PRO A 203 8.67 -17.80 -22.10
CA PRO A 203 8.50 -16.63 -22.96
C PRO A 203 8.17 -17.13 -24.36
N THR A 204 7.02 -16.74 -24.88
CA THR A 204 6.69 -16.91 -26.30
C THR A 204 7.65 -16.02 -27.09
N GLY A 205 8.69 -16.65 -27.62
CA GLY A 205 9.60 -16.03 -28.56
C GLY A 205 8.81 -15.60 -29.79
N GLY A 206 8.81 -14.31 -30.09
CA GLY A 206 8.38 -13.79 -31.34
C GLY A 206 9.31 -14.34 -32.41
N THR A 207 8.73 -14.97 -33.43
CA THR A 207 9.45 -15.31 -34.64
C THR A 207 9.15 -14.19 -35.62
N ASP A 208 10.14 -13.35 -35.85
CA ASP A 208 10.19 -12.49 -37.02
C ASP A 208 10.28 -13.36 -38.26
N ILE A 209 9.42 -13.15 -39.22
CA ILE A 209 9.67 -13.23 -40.66
C ILE A 209 8.88 -12.12 -41.35
#